data_4983dce45f31cba4f583be810ebdca5b
#
_entry.id   4983dce45f31cba4f583be810ebdca5b
#
_cell.length_a   1.000
_cell.length_b   1.000
_cell.length_c   1.000
_cell.angle_alpha   90.00
_cell.angle_beta   90.00
_cell.angle_gamma   90.00
#
_symmetry.space_group_name_H-M   'P 1'
#
loop_
_entity.id
_entity.type
_entity.pdbx_description
1 polymer ?
#
loop_
_entity_poly.entity_id
_entity_poly.type
_entity_poly.pdbx_seq_one_letter_code
_entity_poly.pdbx_strand_id
1 'polypeptide(L)'
;MKKKKFYPYFIFLLVVMAIEVFIFNWRTWESLTFPQSKPGYRISIDGNSMSDKLVFPDQSLQTIQYNYLNQNVQNIKINLHCEGNGCPTTLDLKINYSDEGHSQMSYKGNQTYIESLEETHIIRIHPYGDVKSLRISFYNPDNAKFTIIASEINVRVPLKIQTLRILTLFILFILIYRLYQHRSFFTLSFKGNSTKRKTMIIVTASCHILLFVLVLFSNPFFWKDTAYPHPQEYHYLAEALAKGQTSLLVDPSEELKQLSNPYDSSLRIQEDVYYFWDFAYYKGKYFVYFGIGPELVFYLPYFLITGTHLPNPIPIMISETFFILGVFLFFEEIVIRYYQRKIPLGLSLLLSSATILGSGAFFIARRPDIYSVPIMMGLALTIWGLFLWLKSRQTDQSLNCKTLFIGSCCMAFVAACRPQLILGSFLAFLFFLPELKNLREKQNQKYLMIALLPYVIIAA
;
A
#
# COMPACT_ATOMS: atom_id res chain seq x y z
N MET A 1 17.28 -43.90 14.38
CA MET A 1 16.32 -43.39 13.36
C MET A 1 15.75 -41.98 13.60
N LYS A 2 16.22 -41.17 14.54
CA LYS A 2 15.69 -39.78 14.79
C LYS A 2 16.30 -38.69 13.91
N LYS A 3 17.41 -38.91 13.23
CA LYS A 3 18.10 -37.88 12.40
C LYS A 3 17.37 -37.46 11.09
N LYS A 4 16.45 -38.29 10.57
CA LYS A 4 15.74 -37.99 9.30
C LYS A 4 14.65 -36.91 9.43
N LYS A 5 14.20 -36.55 10.63
CA LYS A 5 13.11 -35.56 10.83
C LYS A 5 13.55 -34.09 10.68
N PHE A 6 14.83 -33.79 10.89
CA PHE A 6 15.34 -32.41 10.82
C PHE A 6 15.87 -32.00 9.44
N TYR A 7 16.14 -32.96 8.57
CA TYR A 7 16.71 -32.74 7.23
C TYR A 7 15.90 -31.75 6.36
N PRO A 8 14.55 -31.82 6.29
CA PRO A 8 13.79 -30.86 5.48
C PRO A 8 13.91 -29.41 5.98
N TYR A 9 13.91 -29.18 7.28
CA TYR A 9 14.01 -27.84 7.85
C TYR A 9 15.38 -27.21 7.60
N PHE A 10 16.44 -28.00 7.60
CA PHE A 10 17.78 -27.54 7.24
C PHE A 10 17.85 -27.16 5.76
N ILE A 11 17.25 -27.96 4.87
CA ILE A 11 17.14 -27.61 3.44
C ILE A 11 16.36 -26.31 3.27
N PHE A 12 15.24 -26.13 3.99
CA PHE A 12 14.45 -24.91 3.89
C PHE A 12 15.26 -23.69 4.31
N LEU A 13 16.02 -23.79 5.39
CA LEU A 13 16.90 -22.70 5.80
C LEU A 13 17.92 -22.35 4.72
N LEU A 14 18.55 -23.34 4.10
CA LEU A 14 19.49 -23.11 3.01
C LEU A 14 18.82 -22.47 1.79
N VAL A 15 17.60 -22.91 1.44
CA VAL A 15 16.82 -22.32 0.33
C VAL A 15 16.45 -20.87 0.64
N VAL A 16 15.98 -20.59 1.86
CA VAL A 16 15.66 -19.22 2.29
C VAL A 16 16.88 -18.32 2.25
N MET A 17 18.02 -18.80 2.73
CA MET A 17 19.29 -18.06 2.64
C MET A 17 19.71 -17.81 1.19
N ALA A 18 19.54 -18.79 0.31
CA ALA A 18 19.81 -18.61 -1.11
C ALA A 18 18.86 -17.57 -1.75
N ILE A 19 17.57 -17.61 -1.43
CA ILE A 19 16.58 -16.62 -1.87
C ILE A 19 16.98 -15.22 -1.38
N GLU A 20 17.34 -15.08 -0.09
CA GLU A 20 17.77 -13.81 0.48
C GLU A 20 19.00 -13.25 -0.23
N VAL A 21 20.02 -14.10 -0.42
CA VAL A 21 21.30 -13.68 -1.01
C VAL A 21 21.18 -13.40 -2.50
N PHE A 22 20.51 -14.27 -3.27
CA PHE A 22 20.52 -14.18 -4.73
C PHE A 22 19.31 -13.46 -5.31
N ILE A 23 18.11 -13.61 -4.72
CA ILE A 23 16.89 -13.00 -5.27
C ILE A 23 16.67 -11.60 -4.67
N PHE A 24 16.65 -11.47 -3.34
CA PHE A 24 16.40 -10.17 -2.73
C PHE A 24 17.58 -9.21 -2.81
N ASN A 25 18.77 -9.72 -2.94
CA ASN A 25 19.98 -8.93 -3.16
C ASN A 25 20.51 -9.03 -4.62
N TRP A 26 19.63 -9.31 -5.59
CA TRP A 26 20.03 -9.45 -6.98
C TRP A 26 20.76 -8.20 -7.51
N ARG A 27 20.38 -7.00 -7.03
CA ARG A 27 21.03 -5.72 -7.38
C ARG A 27 22.51 -5.67 -6.97
N THR A 28 22.86 -6.32 -5.86
CA THR A 28 24.26 -6.45 -5.45
C THR A 28 25.05 -7.19 -6.54
N TRP A 29 24.52 -8.31 -6.99
CA TRP A 29 25.16 -9.14 -8.03
C TRP A 29 25.17 -8.44 -9.39
N GLU A 30 24.06 -7.82 -9.79
CA GLU A 30 23.99 -7.00 -11.00
C GLU A 30 25.07 -5.90 -10.99
N SER A 31 25.23 -5.22 -9.86
CA SER A 31 26.20 -4.12 -9.74
C SER A 31 27.67 -4.55 -9.90
N LEU A 32 27.98 -5.84 -9.74
CA LEU A 32 29.32 -6.36 -10.01
C LEU A 32 29.68 -6.34 -11.51
N THR A 33 28.67 -6.34 -12.38
CA THR A 33 28.84 -6.28 -13.83
C THR A 33 28.89 -4.87 -14.39
N PHE A 34 28.68 -3.85 -13.55
CA PHE A 34 28.68 -2.47 -14.00
C PHE A 34 30.07 -2.02 -14.44
N PRO A 35 30.15 -1.26 -15.53
CA PRO A 35 31.43 -0.75 -16.00
C PRO A 35 32.04 0.21 -14.96
N GLN A 36 33.35 0.22 -14.90
CA GLN A 36 34.04 1.20 -14.05
C GLN A 36 33.79 2.62 -14.58
N SER A 37 33.54 3.56 -13.68
CA SER A 37 33.37 4.97 -14.03
C SER A 37 34.64 5.51 -14.68
N LYS A 38 34.48 6.11 -15.86
CA LYS A 38 35.58 6.81 -16.54
C LYS A 38 35.73 8.21 -15.95
N PRO A 39 36.95 8.65 -15.66
CA PRO A 39 37.20 10.04 -15.27
C PRO A 39 36.91 10.99 -16.45
N GLY A 40 36.64 12.25 -16.17
CA GLY A 40 36.47 13.28 -17.17
C GLY A 40 35.10 13.93 -17.27
N TYR A 41 34.08 13.40 -16.57
CA TYR A 41 32.81 14.10 -16.41
C TYR A 41 32.93 15.27 -15.41
N ARG A 42 32.08 16.27 -15.62
CA ARG A 42 32.02 17.45 -14.74
C ARG A 42 30.67 17.48 -14.04
N ILE A 43 30.68 17.71 -12.73
CA ILE A 43 29.48 17.96 -11.94
C ILE A 43 29.34 19.47 -11.79
N SER A 44 28.16 20.01 -12.08
CA SER A 44 27.80 21.39 -11.81
C SER A 44 26.52 21.44 -10.99
N ILE A 45 26.44 22.44 -10.11
CA ILE A 45 25.23 22.75 -9.35
C ILE A 45 24.68 24.05 -9.93
N ASP A 46 23.40 24.03 -10.34
CA ASP A 46 22.69 25.19 -10.89
C ASP A 46 23.48 25.98 -11.93
N GLY A 47 24.27 25.27 -12.77
CA GLY A 47 25.07 25.86 -13.85
C GLY A 47 26.48 26.33 -13.44
N ASN A 48 26.82 26.37 -12.16
CA ASN A 48 28.15 26.76 -11.70
C ASN A 48 29.08 25.54 -11.57
N SER A 49 30.28 25.65 -12.18
CA SER A 49 31.31 24.61 -12.10
C SER A 49 32.01 24.61 -10.73
N MET A 50 32.34 23.43 -10.24
CA MET A 50 32.82 23.08 -8.89
C MET A 50 33.87 24.02 -8.27
N SER A 51 33.62 24.41 -7.02
CA SER A 51 34.61 24.64 -5.95
C SER A 51 34.60 23.46 -4.95
N ASP A 52 35.61 23.32 -4.09
CA ASP A 52 35.85 22.17 -3.23
C ASP A 52 34.72 21.75 -2.24
N LYS A 53 33.67 22.53 -2.12
CA LYS A 53 32.42 22.17 -1.45
C LYS A 53 31.24 22.46 -2.36
N LEU A 54 30.50 21.39 -2.69
CA LEU A 54 29.27 21.48 -3.46
C LEU A 54 28.14 21.94 -2.57
N VAL A 55 28.01 23.26 -2.38
CA VAL A 55 26.91 23.90 -1.65
C VAL A 55 25.89 24.42 -2.64
N PHE A 56 24.63 24.12 -2.41
CA PHE A 56 23.55 24.62 -3.24
C PHE A 56 23.25 26.10 -2.93
N PRO A 57 22.94 26.93 -3.93
CA PRO A 57 22.48 28.29 -3.74
C PRO A 57 21.09 28.31 -3.09
N ASP A 58 20.75 29.47 -2.49
CA ASP A 58 19.42 29.68 -1.90
C ASP A 58 18.36 29.85 -3.01
N GLN A 59 17.90 28.74 -3.57
CA GLN A 59 16.88 28.67 -4.62
C GLN A 59 15.87 27.54 -4.30
N SER A 60 14.63 27.75 -4.69
CA SER A 60 13.56 26.75 -4.48
C SER A 60 13.75 25.47 -5.32
N LEU A 61 14.38 25.56 -6.49
CA LEU A 61 14.71 24.38 -7.31
C LEU A 61 16.23 24.19 -7.31
N GLN A 62 16.67 23.06 -6.79
CA GLN A 62 18.07 22.67 -6.75
C GLN A 62 18.37 21.68 -7.87
N THR A 63 19.50 21.83 -8.55
CA THR A 63 19.85 21.00 -9.70
C THR A 63 21.30 20.53 -9.66
N ILE A 64 21.51 19.23 -9.78
CA ILE A 64 22.81 18.58 -9.97
C ILE A 64 22.89 18.15 -11.42
N GLN A 65 23.89 18.61 -12.14
CA GLN A 65 24.08 18.27 -13.56
C GLN A 65 25.43 17.60 -13.77
N TYR A 66 25.39 16.44 -14.42
CA TYR A 66 26.57 15.70 -14.88
C TYR A 66 26.74 15.92 -16.37
N ASN A 67 27.83 16.58 -16.75
CA ASN A 67 28.14 16.91 -18.14
C ASN A 67 29.30 16.06 -18.65
N TYR A 68 29.30 15.80 -19.96
CA TYR A 68 30.36 15.04 -20.64
C TYR A 68 30.54 13.61 -20.10
N LEU A 69 29.44 12.95 -19.71
CA LEU A 69 29.49 11.59 -19.21
C LEU A 69 30.03 10.60 -20.22
N ASN A 70 29.41 10.54 -21.41
CA ASN A 70 29.79 9.71 -22.56
C ASN A 70 30.23 8.29 -22.12
N GLN A 71 29.45 7.68 -21.25
CA GLN A 71 29.71 6.35 -20.73
C GLN A 71 28.39 5.68 -20.29
N ASN A 72 28.43 4.37 -20.22
CA ASN A 72 27.29 3.60 -19.71
C ASN A 72 27.14 3.81 -18.20
N VAL A 73 26.01 4.38 -17.78
CA VAL A 73 25.70 4.67 -16.37
C VAL A 73 24.48 3.85 -15.95
N GLN A 74 24.67 2.93 -15.02
CA GLN A 74 23.61 2.04 -14.53
C GLN A 74 23.02 2.51 -13.19
N ASN A 75 23.85 3.13 -12.36
CA ASN A 75 23.40 3.78 -11.15
C ASN A 75 24.30 4.97 -10.77
N ILE A 76 23.76 5.82 -9.91
CA ILE A 76 24.49 6.94 -9.30
C ILE A 76 24.20 6.91 -7.79
N LYS A 77 25.23 6.94 -6.98
CA LYS A 77 25.12 7.20 -5.56
C LYS A 77 25.32 8.68 -5.30
N ILE A 78 24.36 9.29 -4.57
CA ILE A 78 24.44 10.68 -4.15
C ILE A 78 24.20 10.71 -2.65
N ASN A 79 25.12 11.35 -1.92
CA ASN A 79 24.96 11.63 -0.50
C ASN A 79 24.73 13.13 -0.35
N LEU A 80 23.50 13.52 -0.06
CA LEU A 80 23.10 14.88 0.28
C LEU A 80 23.06 15.00 1.81
N HIS A 81 23.58 16.07 2.32
CA HIS A 81 23.48 16.45 3.73
C HIS A 81 22.78 17.79 3.83
N CYS A 82 21.82 17.87 4.74
CA CYS A 82 21.06 19.07 5.00
C CYS A 82 21.42 19.65 6.37
N GLU A 83 21.67 20.96 6.43
CA GLU A 83 22.00 21.68 7.64
C GLU A 83 20.87 22.66 8.03
N GLY A 84 20.44 22.61 9.28
CA GLY A 84 19.50 23.57 9.85
C GLY A 84 18.11 22.99 10.19
N ASN A 85 17.23 23.85 10.72
CA ASN A 85 15.92 23.46 11.23
C ASN A 85 14.84 23.29 10.15
N GLY A 86 15.12 23.60 8.88
CA GLY A 86 14.19 23.48 7.76
C GLY A 86 14.45 22.26 6.86
N CYS A 87 15.22 21.28 7.33
CA CYS A 87 15.58 20.11 6.52
C CYS A 87 14.37 19.21 6.26
N PRO A 88 14.01 18.97 5.00
CA PRO A 88 12.95 18.04 4.67
C PRO A 88 13.38 16.60 4.98
N THR A 89 12.47 15.82 5.53
CA THR A 89 12.72 14.40 5.84
C THR A 89 12.84 13.54 4.57
N THR A 90 12.25 14.00 3.47
CA THR A 90 12.29 13.36 2.15
C THR A 90 12.50 14.38 1.05
N LEU A 91 13.20 13.98 0.00
CA LEU A 91 13.34 14.75 -1.24
C LEU A 91 12.86 13.91 -2.42
N ASP A 92 12.06 14.49 -3.29
CA ASP A 92 11.71 13.88 -4.57
C ASP A 92 12.70 14.31 -5.65
N LEU A 93 13.62 13.40 -5.97
CA LEU A 93 14.62 13.61 -7.01
C LEU A 93 14.02 13.35 -8.39
N LYS A 94 13.91 14.38 -9.19
CA LYS A 94 13.49 14.30 -10.59
C LYS A 94 14.70 14.00 -11.49
N ILE A 95 14.64 12.90 -12.22
CA ILE A 95 15.75 12.38 -13.01
C ILE A 95 15.49 12.66 -14.51
N ASN A 96 16.42 13.37 -15.13
CA ASN A 96 16.40 13.62 -16.56
C ASN A 96 17.78 13.24 -17.16
N TYR A 97 17.82 12.58 -18.29
CA TYR A 97 19.08 12.32 -18.99
C TYR A 97 18.89 12.23 -20.51
N SER A 98 20.01 12.40 -21.22
CA SER A 98 20.14 12.11 -22.64
C SER A 98 21.08 10.92 -22.84
N ASP A 99 20.72 10.03 -23.74
CA ASP A 99 21.47 8.80 -24.06
C ASP A 99 21.57 8.62 -25.57
N GLU A 100 22.10 7.48 -26.05
CA GLU A 100 22.19 7.20 -27.46
C GLU A 100 20.83 7.07 -28.16
N GLY A 101 19.80 6.60 -27.45
CA GLY A 101 18.43 6.49 -27.95
C GLY A 101 17.68 7.83 -27.96
N HIS A 102 18.06 8.77 -27.09
CA HIS A 102 17.40 10.07 -26.94
C HIS A 102 18.45 11.18 -26.82
N SER A 103 18.71 11.86 -27.89
CA SER A 103 19.73 12.93 -27.96
C SER A 103 19.38 14.15 -27.09
N GLN A 104 18.09 14.42 -26.89
CA GLN A 104 17.62 15.50 -26.04
C GLN A 104 17.40 14.99 -24.60
N MET A 105 17.67 15.88 -23.64
CA MET A 105 17.43 15.59 -22.24
C MET A 105 15.92 15.40 -21.98
N SER A 106 15.52 14.25 -21.53
CA SER A 106 14.12 13.88 -21.27
C SER A 106 13.92 13.38 -19.86
N TYR A 107 12.74 13.64 -19.32
CA TYR A 107 12.31 13.12 -18.02
C TYR A 107 12.21 11.60 -18.03
N LYS A 108 12.78 10.94 -17.03
CA LYS A 108 12.83 9.47 -16.91
C LYS A 108 12.15 8.93 -15.66
N GLY A 109 11.83 9.78 -14.70
CA GLY A 109 11.13 9.38 -13.47
C GLY A 109 11.55 10.19 -12.25
N ASN A 110 10.91 9.90 -11.14
CA ASN A 110 11.25 10.41 -9.82
C ASN A 110 11.76 9.28 -8.93
N GLN A 111 12.65 9.62 -8.01
CA GLN A 111 13.06 8.74 -6.93
C GLN A 111 13.07 9.53 -5.63
N THR A 112 12.46 8.98 -4.60
CA THR A 112 12.51 9.58 -3.28
C THR A 112 13.85 9.31 -2.61
N TYR A 113 14.47 10.36 -2.11
CA TYR A 113 15.70 10.34 -1.32
C TYR A 113 15.37 10.61 0.14
N ILE A 114 15.98 9.84 1.04
CA ILE A 114 15.85 9.98 2.49
C ILE A 114 17.26 9.90 3.07
N GLU A 115 17.75 10.98 3.71
CA GLU A 115 19.10 11.04 4.24
C GLU A 115 19.41 9.91 5.23
N SER A 116 18.45 9.51 6.07
CA SER A 116 18.63 8.44 7.04
C SER A 116 18.53 7.02 6.46
N LEU A 117 18.29 6.87 5.14
CA LEU A 117 18.06 5.59 4.49
C LEU A 117 18.99 5.40 3.29
N GLU A 118 20.16 4.81 3.52
CA GLU A 118 21.22 4.62 2.50
C GLU A 118 20.75 3.96 1.20
N GLU A 119 19.70 3.14 1.25
CA GLU A 119 19.14 2.48 0.05
C GLU A 119 18.57 3.47 -0.95
N THR A 120 18.13 4.64 -0.48
CA THR A 120 17.58 5.71 -1.31
C THR A 120 18.65 6.58 -1.94
N HIS A 121 19.90 6.47 -1.47
CA HIS A 121 21.03 7.23 -2.01
C HIS A 121 21.49 6.71 -3.37
N ILE A 122 21.16 5.45 -3.72
CA ILE A 122 21.54 4.83 -4.99
C ILE A 122 20.40 4.96 -5.99
N ILE A 123 20.56 5.88 -6.92
CA ILE A 123 19.61 6.17 -8.00
C ILE A 123 19.89 5.22 -9.15
N ARG A 124 18.89 4.43 -9.54
CA ARG A 124 19.01 3.54 -10.69
C ARG A 124 18.60 4.26 -11.98
N ILE A 125 19.39 4.05 -13.03
CA ILE A 125 19.11 4.55 -14.36
C ILE A 125 19.03 3.38 -15.35
N HIS A 126 18.24 3.55 -16.41
CA HIS A 126 18.06 2.55 -17.46
C HIS A 126 18.27 3.21 -18.82
N PRO A 127 19.50 3.62 -19.17
CA PRO A 127 19.78 4.26 -20.44
C PRO A 127 19.81 3.25 -21.58
N TYR A 128 19.56 3.75 -22.77
CA TYR A 128 19.89 3.04 -24.00
C TYR A 128 21.30 3.46 -24.46
N GLY A 129 22.28 2.58 -24.26
CA GLY A 129 23.67 2.88 -24.55
C GLY A 129 24.33 3.85 -23.56
N ASP A 130 25.24 4.70 -24.08
CA ASP A 130 25.97 5.65 -23.27
C ASP A 130 25.13 6.89 -22.92
N VAL A 131 25.23 7.32 -21.66
CA VAL A 131 24.62 8.56 -21.17
C VAL A 131 25.52 9.73 -21.51
N LYS A 132 25.00 10.73 -22.22
CA LYS A 132 25.75 11.94 -22.58
C LYS A 132 25.72 12.98 -21.47
N SER A 133 24.55 13.24 -20.92
CA SER A 133 24.35 14.15 -19.80
C SER A 133 23.21 13.67 -18.91
N LEU A 134 23.30 13.98 -17.62
CA LEU A 134 22.28 13.63 -16.63
C LEU A 134 22.04 14.82 -15.72
N ARG A 135 20.77 15.05 -15.39
CA ARG A 135 20.32 16.09 -14.47
C ARG A 135 19.43 15.49 -13.41
N ILE A 136 19.73 15.79 -12.16
CA ILE A 136 18.91 15.44 -11.00
C ILE A 136 18.49 16.75 -10.34
N SER A 137 17.17 16.96 -10.23
CA SER A 137 16.60 18.17 -9.65
C SER A 137 15.67 17.81 -8.50
N PHE A 138 15.62 18.65 -7.46
CA PHE A 138 14.67 18.52 -6.36
C PHE A 138 14.20 19.89 -5.88
N TYR A 139 13.00 19.91 -5.31
CA TYR A 139 12.40 21.13 -4.81
C TYR A 139 12.75 21.34 -3.34
N ASN A 140 13.18 22.54 -3.00
CA ASN A 140 13.61 22.97 -1.67
C ASN A 140 12.84 24.24 -1.26
N PRO A 141 11.56 24.11 -0.84
CA PRO A 141 10.71 25.27 -0.57
C PRO A 141 11.16 26.12 0.61
N ASP A 142 11.82 25.50 1.59
CA ASP A 142 12.23 26.15 2.83
C ASP A 142 13.64 26.75 2.76
N ASN A 143 14.26 26.74 1.57
CA ASN A 143 15.64 27.18 1.33
C ASN A 143 16.66 26.59 2.32
N ALA A 144 16.45 25.31 2.68
CA ALA A 144 17.39 24.59 3.53
C ALA A 144 18.75 24.45 2.84
N LYS A 145 19.84 24.49 3.61
CA LYS A 145 21.19 24.38 3.08
C LYS A 145 21.55 22.92 2.82
N PHE A 146 21.68 22.57 1.55
CA PHE A 146 22.15 21.27 1.13
C PHE A 146 23.61 21.29 0.71
N THR A 147 24.31 20.22 1.02
CA THR A 147 25.68 19.95 0.55
C THR A 147 25.76 18.55 -0.05
N ILE A 148 26.51 18.38 -1.14
CA ILE A 148 26.83 17.07 -1.67
C ILE A 148 28.10 16.58 -1.00
N ILE A 149 27.98 15.53 -0.16
CA ILE A 149 29.13 14.91 0.50
C ILE A 149 29.88 13.99 -0.47
N ALA A 150 29.14 13.22 -1.25
CA ALA A 150 29.72 12.30 -2.23
C ALA A 150 28.77 12.10 -3.41
N SER A 151 29.36 11.93 -4.59
CA SER A 151 28.66 11.54 -5.81
C SER A 151 29.52 10.60 -6.63
N GLU A 152 29.03 9.38 -6.84
CA GLU A 152 29.77 8.31 -7.50
C GLU A 152 28.87 7.62 -8.54
N ILE A 153 29.46 7.23 -9.66
CA ILE A 153 28.76 6.57 -10.77
C ILE A 153 29.13 5.08 -10.78
N ASN A 154 28.15 4.24 -11.12
CA ASN A 154 28.30 2.78 -11.24
C ASN A 154 28.84 2.15 -9.95
N VAL A 155 28.30 2.57 -8.82
CA VAL A 155 28.71 2.04 -7.50
C VAL A 155 28.22 0.62 -7.29
N ARG A 156 28.99 -0.13 -6.55
CA ARG A 156 28.56 -1.45 -6.07
C ARG A 156 27.48 -1.31 -5.00
N VAL A 157 26.37 -2.02 -5.18
CA VAL A 157 25.29 -2.05 -4.21
C VAL A 157 25.67 -3.00 -3.08
N PRO A 158 25.66 -2.56 -1.82
CA PRO A 158 26.01 -3.41 -0.69
C PRO A 158 25.01 -4.55 -0.49
N LEU A 159 25.51 -5.71 -0.05
CA LEU A 159 24.67 -6.83 0.35
C LEU A 159 23.95 -6.49 1.65
N LYS A 160 22.62 -6.58 1.64
CA LYS A 160 21.79 -6.29 2.81
C LYS A 160 20.91 -7.47 3.19
N ILE A 161 21.24 -8.13 4.29
CA ILE A 161 20.51 -9.28 4.82
C ILE A 161 19.43 -8.79 5.80
N GLN A 162 18.17 -9.13 5.54
CA GLN A 162 17.05 -8.77 6.42
C GLN A 162 16.57 -9.98 7.22
N THR A 163 16.89 -9.99 8.52
CA THR A 163 16.56 -11.10 9.42
C THR A 163 15.06 -11.38 9.50
N LEU A 164 14.23 -10.33 9.54
CA LEU A 164 12.77 -10.50 9.58
C LEU A 164 12.24 -11.21 8.33
N ARG A 165 12.75 -10.87 7.14
CA ARG A 165 12.37 -11.50 5.88
C ARG A 165 12.77 -12.99 5.86
N ILE A 166 13.99 -13.30 6.31
CA ILE A 166 14.46 -14.68 6.42
C ILE A 166 13.55 -15.48 7.34
N LEU A 167 13.23 -14.94 8.52
CA LEU A 167 12.36 -15.60 9.50
C LEU A 167 10.95 -15.84 8.92
N THR A 168 10.36 -14.84 8.29
CA THR A 168 9.03 -14.93 7.67
C THR A 168 9.00 -15.98 6.57
N LEU A 169 9.98 -15.98 5.65
CA LEU A 169 10.09 -16.99 4.60
C LEU A 169 10.28 -18.38 5.19
N PHE A 170 11.12 -18.53 6.20
CA PHE A 170 11.37 -19.83 6.82
C PHE A 170 10.09 -20.40 7.48
N ILE A 171 9.33 -19.58 8.19
CA ILE A 171 8.03 -19.94 8.77
C ILE A 171 7.05 -20.32 7.64
N LEU A 172 7.00 -19.54 6.56
CA LEU A 172 6.14 -19.83 5.40
C LEU A 172 6.48 -21.19 4.78
N PHE A 173 7.75 -21.50 4.56
CA PHE A 173 8.17 -22.81 4.07
C PHE A 173 7.78 -23.95 5.01
N ILE A 174 7.92 -23.76 6.33
CA ILE A 174 7.47 -24.76 7.31
C ILE A 174 5.96 -25.01 7.19
N LEU A 175 5.16 -23.94 7.10
CA LEU A 175 3.70 -24.04 6.98
C LEU A 175 3.30 -24.77 5.69
N ILE A 176 3.88 -24.40 4.55
CA ILE A 176 3.65 -25.06 3.26
C ILE A 176 4.05 -26.55 3.32
N TYR A 177 5.19 -26.86 3.95
CA TYR A 177 5.62 -28.24 4.12
C TYR A 177 4.66 -29.06 4.99
N ARG A 178 4.13 -28.46 6.07
CA ARG A 178 3.09 -29.10 6.90
C ARG A 178 1.81 -29.32 6.10
N LEU A 179 1.36 -28.39 5.31
CA LEU A 179 0.24 -28.57 4.40
C LEU A 179 0.50 -29.72 3.40
N TYR A 180 1.70 -29.78 2.83
CA TYR A 180 2.08 -30.86 1.92
C TYR A 180 2.13 -32.23 2.60
N GLN A 181 2.68 -32.34 3.81
CA GLN A 181 2.69 -33.59 4.57
C GLN A 181 1.27 -34.12 4.87
N HIS A 182 0.32 -33.20 5.03
CA HIS A 182 -1.08 -33.49 5.29
C HIS A 182 -1.97 -33.35 4.05
N ARG A 183 -1.38 -33.49 2.86
CA ARG A 183 -2.10 -33.31 1.57
C ARG A 183 -3.35 -34.18 1.40
N SER A 184 -3.44 -35.32 2.10
CA SER A 184 -4.67 -36.13 2.15
C SER A 184 -5.87 -35.35 2.66
N PHE A 185 -5.66 -34.24 3.40
CA PHE A 185 -6.76 -33.36 3.82
C PHE A 185 -7.40 -32.61 2.66
N PHE A 186 -6.68 -32.37 1.57
CA PHE A 186 -7.24 -31.73 0.38
C PHE A 186 -8.36 -32.56 -0.26
N THR A 187 -8.33 -33.87 -0.07
CA THR A 187 -9.37 -34.81 -0.56
C THR A 187 -10.47 -35.06 0.46
N LEU A 188 -10.30 -34.61 1.73
CA LEU A 188 -11.31 -34.77 2.75
C LEU A 188 -12.58 -34.01 2.39
N SER A 189 -13.72 -34.69 2.52
CA SER A 189 -15.02 -34.05 2.47
C SER A 189 -15.18 -33.06 3.64
N PHE A 190 -15.84 -31.95 3.42
CA PHE A 190 -16.25 -31.02 4.50
C PHE A 190 -17.07 -31.71 5.62
N LYS A 191 -17.70 -32.83 5.35
CA LYS A 191 -18.42 -33.65 6.34
C LYS A 191 -17.49 -34.33 7.34
N GLY A 192 -16.17 -34.38 7.07
CA GLY A 192 -15.18 -35.01 7.91
C GLY A 192 -14.88 -34.28 9.22
N ASN A 193 -13.82 -34.68 9.89
CA ASN A 193 -13.36 -34.16 11.19
C ASN A 193 -13.25 -32.61 11.17
N SER A 194 -14.13 -31.95 11.93
CA SER A 194 -14.22 -30.48 11.99
C SER A 194 -12.92 -29.81 12.47
N THR A 195 -12.20 -30.47 13.39
CA THR A 195 -10.91 -29.96 13.92
C THR A 195 -9.87 -29.91 12.83
N LYS A 196 -9.70 -31.00 12.06
CA LYS A 196 -8.74 -31.04 10.95
C LYS A 196 -9.04 -29.99 9.89
N ARG A 197 -10.33 -29.81 9.52
CA ARG A 197 -10.76 -28.78 8.59
C ARG A 197 -10.37 -27.38 9.07
N LYS A 198 -10.73 -27.04 10.33
CA LYS A 198 -10.38 -25.75 10.93
C LYS A 198 -8.89 -25.51 10.95
N THR A 199 -8.09 -26.52 11.35
CA THR A 199 -6.63 -26.41 11.32
C THR A 199 -6.09 -26.09 9.93
N MET A 200 -6.59 -26.77 8.88
CA MET A 200 -6.15 -26.52 7.51
C MET A 200 -6.50 -25.12 7.03
N ILE A 201 -7.71 -24.63 7.32
CA ILE A 201 -8.13 -23.26 7.00
C ILE A 201 -7.21 -22.26 7.72
N ILE A 202 -7.00 -22.44 9.04
CA ILE A 202 -6.14 -21.55 9.83
C ILE A 202 -4.71 -21.53 9.27
N VAL A 203 -4.12 -22.69 8.99
CA VAL A 203 -2.75 -22.75 8.46
C VAL A 203 -2.66 -22.08 7.09
N THR A 204 -3.63 -22.33 6.20
CA THR A 204 -3.63 -21.70 4.88
C THR A 204 -3.82 -20.17 4.98
N ALA A 205 -4.75 -19.71 5.83
CA ALA A 205 -4.94 -18.28 6.09
C ALA A 205 -3.67 -17.63 6.67
N SER A 206 -3.00 -18.31 7.62
CA SER A 206 -1.74 -17.83 8.18
C SER A 206 -0.64 -17.72 7.13
N CYS A 207 -0.58 -18.64 6.16
CA CYS A 207 0.36 -18.52 5.03
C CYS A 207 0.12 -17.24 4.22
N HIS A 208 -1.14 -16.90 3.94
CA HIS A 208 -1.48 -15.68 3.20
C HIS A 208 -1.17 -14.42 4.01
N ILE A 209 -1.50 -14.42 5.31
CA ILE A 209 -1.18 -13.29 6.21
C ILE A 209 0.33 -13.08 6.30
N LEU A 210 1.11 -14.16 6.44
CA LEU A 210 2.58 -14.06 6.47
C LEU A 210 3.16 -13.55 5.14
N LEU A 211 2.63 -14.05 4.01
CA LEU A 211 3.04 -13.56 2.69
C LEU A 211 2.69 -12.08 2.54
N PHE A 212 1.51 -11.67 2.97
CA PHE A 212 1.08 -10.28 2.97
C PHE A 212 2.00 -9.40 3.84
N VAL A 213 2.29 -9.81 5.06
CA VAL A 213 3.23 -9.10 5.96
C VAL A 213 4.60 -8.96 5.31
N LEU A 214 5.09 -10.02 4.65
CA LEU A 214 6.35 -9.96 3.91
C LEU A 214 6.33 -8.88 2.82
N VAL A 215 5.25 -8.81 2.03
CA VAL A 215 5.10 -7.80 0.98
C VAL A 215 5.01 -6.40 1.58
N LEU A 216 4.23 -6.21 2.63
CA LEU A 216 4.06 -4.92 3.31
C LEU A 216 5.38 -4.38 3.87
N PHE A 217 6.18 -5.24 4.51
CA PHE A 217 7.49 -4.87 5.05
C PHE A 217 8.61 -4.84 3.99
N SER A 218 8.33 -5.27 2.75
CA SER A 218 9.33 -5.21 1.67
C SER A 218 9.65 -3.78 1.21
N ASN A 219 8.82 -2.82 1.59
CA ASN A 219 9.03 -1.40 1.31
C ASN A 219 9.14 -0.61 2.62
N PRO A 220 10.35 -0.47 3.20
CA PRO A 220 10.55 0.19 4.48
C PRO A 220 10.22 1.69 4.45
N PHE A 221 10.16 2.29 3.27
CA PHE A 221 9.83 3.69 3.06
C PHE A 221 8.50 4.08 3.73
N PHE A 222 7.44 3.27 3.58
CA PHE A 222 6.13 3.58 4.15
C PHE A 222 6.00 3.38 5.67
N TRP A 223 7.01 2.80 6.32
CA TRP A 223 7.02 2.58 7.77
C TRP A 223 7.75 3.67 8.55
N LYS A 224 8.43 4.57 7.85
CA LYS A 224 9.10 5.72 8.48
C LYS A 224 8.21 6.94 8.31
N ASP A 225 8.10 7.76 9.35
CA ASP A 225 7.39 9.06 9.29
C ASP A 225 7.99 9.98 8.23
N THR A 226 9.18 9.62 7.72
CA THR A 226 9.87 10.29 6.63
C THR A 226 9.29 10.02 5.24
N ALA A 227 8.37 9.07 5.09
CA ALA A 227 7.73 8.80 3.79
C ALA A 227 6.93 10.00 3.27
N TYR A 228 6.40 10.78 4.22
CA TYR A 228 5.63 11.98 3.91
C TYR A 228 6.05 13.07 4.91
N PRO A 229 6.76 14.11 4.45
CA PRO A 229 7.26 15.19 5.32
C PRO A 229 6.14 16.00 5.96
N HIS A 230 4.93 15.92 5.40
CA HIS A 230 3.75 16.60 5.91
C HIS A 230 2.67 15.59 6.31
N PRO A 231 1.81 15.92 7.29
CA PRO A 231 0.61 15.14 7.55
C PRO A 231 -0.19 14.95 6.26
N GLN A 232 -0.77 13.76 6.11
CA GLN A 232 -1.60 13.43 4.95
C GLN A 232 -3.07 13.75 5.20
N GLU A 233 -3.90 13.59 4.19
CA GLU A 233 -5.30 13.97 4.19
C GLU A 233 -6.07 13.43 5.40
N TYR A 234 -5.91 12.15 5.75
CA TYR A 234 -6.55 11.58 6.96
C TYR A 234 -5.94 12.11 8.25
N HIS A 235 -4.66 12.46 8.27
CA HIS A 235 -4.04 13.08 9.45
C HIS A 235 -4.61 14.47 9.71
N TYR A 236 -4.71 15.31 8.68
CA TYR A 236 -5.33 16.62 8.78
C TYR A 236 -6.82 16.54 9.15
N LEU A 237 -7.53 15.52 8.61
CA LEU A 237 -8.93 15.32 8.95
C LEU A 237 -9.11 14.90 10.40
N ALA A 238 -8.24 14.01 10.94
CA ALA A 238 -8.26 13.61 12.35
C ALA A 238 -8.09 14.82 13.27
N GLU A 239 -7.15 15.72 12.96
CA GLU A 239 -6.94 16.96 13.71
C GLU A 239 -8.17 17.88 13.67
N ALA A 240 -8.78 18.04 12.49
CA ALA A 240 -9.96 18.87 12.32
C ALA A 240 -11.18 18.31 13.08
N LEU A 241 -11.44 17.00 12.96
CA LEU A 241 -12.53 16.33 13.65
C LEU A 241 -12.34 16.33 15.18
N ALA A 242 -11.12 16.18 15.66
CA ALA A 242 -10.81 16.30 17.09
C ALA A 242 -11.15 17.70 17.65
N LYS A 243 -11.15 18.73 16.80
CA LYS A 243 -11.61 20.10 17.13
C LYS A 243 -13.09 20.37 16.80
N GLY A 244 -13.84 19.34 16.39
CA GLY A 244 -15.27 19.44 16.12
C GLY A 244 -15.63 20.11 14.80
N GLN A 245 -14.70 20.13 13.81
CA GLN A 245 -14.97 20.69 12.48
C GLN A 245 -14.56 19.73 11.36
N THR A 246 -15.17 19.90 10.19
CA THR A 246 -14.89 19.10 8.99
C THR A 246 -13.95 19.79 8.01
N SER A 247 -13.85 21.12 8.08
CA SER A 247 -12.85 21.88 7.34
C SER A 247 -11.49 21.73 8.01
N LEU A 248 -10.45 21.57 7.20
CA LEU A 248 -9.09 21.39 7.72
C LEU A 248 -8.62 22.63 8.49
N LEU A 249 -7.65 22.42 9.38
CA LEU A 249 -7.05 23.49 10.18
C LEU A 249 -6.01 24.29 9.39
N VAL A 250 -5.58 23.76 8.25
CA VAL A 250 -4.63 24.43 7.36
C VAL A 250 -5.39 25.39 6.45
N ASP A 251 -4.99 26.66 6.45
CA ASP A 251 -5.56 27.66 5.57
C ASP A 251 -4.97 27.59 4.16
N PRO A 252 -5.80 27.79 3.12
CA PRO A 252 -5.30 27.99 1.76
C PRO A 252 -4.45 29.26 1.66
N SER A 253 -3.52 29.27 0.70
CA SER A 253 -2.72 30.47 0.43
C SER A 253 -3.57 31.67 0.06
N GLU A 254 -3.12 32.88 0.37
CA GLU A 254 -3.87 34.11 0.04
C GLU A 254 -3.99 34.30 -1.48
N GLU A 255 -2.95 33.88 -2.23
CA GLU A 255 -2.95 33.89 -3.69
C GLU A 255 -4.07 33.00 -4.23
N LEU A 256 -4.27 31.79 -3.65
CA LEU A 256 -5.37 30.90 -4.05
C LEU A 256 -6.74 31.50 -3.76
N LYS A 257 -6.91 32.17 -2.63
CA LYS A 257 -8.18 32.81 -2.23
C LYS A 257 -8.53 33.99 -3.14
N GLN A 258 -7.52 34.69 -3.68
CA GLN A 258 -7.68 35.88 -4.53
C GLN A 258 -7.81 35.56 -6.02
N LEU A 259 -7.54 34.33 -6.45
CA LEU A 259 -7.72 33.93 -7.85
C LEU A 259 -9.16 34.14 -8.30
N SER A 260 -9.32 34.67 -9.51
CA SER A 260 -10.64 34.85 -10.15
C SER A 260 -11.43 33.55 -10.29
N ASN A 261 -10.70 32.46 -10.54
CA ASN A 261 -11.24 31.10 -10.53
C ASN A 261 -10.20 30.13 -9.92
N PRO A 262 -10.28 29.86 -8.60
CA PRO A 262 -9.36 28.97 -7.93
C PRO A 262 -9.47 27.48 -8.37
N TYR A 263 -10.53 27.12 -9.11
CA TYR A 263 -10.74 25.77 -9.65
C TYR A 263 -10.09 25.53 -10.99
N ASP A 264 -9.65 26.59 -11.67
CA ASP A 264 -8.95 26.48 -12.95
C ASP A 264 -7.47 26.15 -12.72
N SER A 265 -7.08 24.92 -13.13
CA SER A 265 -5.70 24.47 -13.01
C SER A 265 -4.72 25.27 -13.86
N SER A 266 -5.17 25.79 -15.00
CA SER A 266 -4.33 26.61 -15.88
C SER A 266 -3.96 27.95 -15.25
N LEU A 267 -4.92 28.58 -14.58
CA LEU A 267 -4.68 29.83 -13.84
C LEU A 267 -3.74 29.61 -12.67
N ARG A 268 -3.93 28.53 -11.89
CA ARG A 268 -3.02 28.21 -10.79
C ARG A 268 -1.58 27.99 -11.23
N ILE A 269 -1.39 27.33 -12.39
CA ILE A 269 -0.06 27.12 -12.96
C ILE A 269 0.52 28.44 -13.53
N GLN A 270 -0.29 29.23 -14.20
CA GLN A 270 0.14 30.50 -14.80
C GLN A 270 0.58 31.54 -13.76
N GLU A 271 -0.14 31.61 -12.65
CA GLU A 271 0.11 32.55 -11.53
C GLU A 271 1.04 31.93 -10.46
N ASP A 272 1.59 30.73 -10.71
CA ASP A 272 2.46 29.97 -9.77
C ASP A 272 1.90 29.87 -8.35
N VAL A 273 0.58 29.62 -8.24
CA VAL A 273 -0.13 29.60 -6.97
C VAL A 273 0.06 28.27 -6.25
N TYR A 274 0.54 28.35 -5.02
CA TYR A 274 0.65 27.15 -4.15
C TYR A 274 -0.71 26.67 -3.68
N TYR A 275 -0.97 25.36 -3.83
CA TYR A 275 -2.17 24.69 -3.31
C TYR A 275 -1.86 23.26 -2.89
N PHE A 276 -2.61 22.75 -1.95
CA PHE A 276 -2.49 21.36 -1.56
C PHE A 276 -3.08 20.45 -2.64
N TRP A 277 -2.28 19.53 -3.12
CA TRP A 277 -2.71 18.48 -4.04
C TRP A 277 -3.62 17.50 -3.32
N ASP A 278 -4.66 17.01 -4.01
CA ASP A 278 -5.63 16.03 -3.48
C ASP A 278 -6.52 16.50 -2.32
N PHE A 279 -6.63 17.81 -2.12
CA PHE A 279 -7.62 18.39 -1.22
C PHE A 279 -8.70 19.15 -1.98
N ALA A 280 -9.93 19.09 -1.48
CA ALA A 280 -11.02 19.88 -2.02
C ALA A 280 -10.97 21.30 -1.44
N TYR A 281 -10.92 22.31 -2.30
CA TYR A 281 -11.05 23.70 -1.91
C TYR A 281 -12.51 24.14 -2.05
N TYR A 282 -13.09 24.71 -0.98
CA TYR A 282 -14.44 25.24 -1.01
C TYR A 282 -14.61 26.41 -0.02
N LYS A 283 -15.10 27.54 -0.54
CA LYS A 283 -15.37 28.77 0.26
C LYS A 283 -14.19 29.16 1.15
N GLY A 284 -12.97 29.19 0.61
CA GLY A 284 -11.78 29.63 1.35
C GLY A 284 -11.23 28.62 2.36
N LYS A 285 -11.67 27.35 2.31
CA LYS A 285 -11.21 26.28 3.21
C LYS A 285 -10.89 25.01 2.44
N TYR A 286 -10.00 24.17 3.01
CA TYR A 286 -9.73 22.84 2.51
C TYR A 286 -10.60 21.79 3.19
N PHE A 287 -10.95 20.75 2.42
CA PHE A 287 -11.69 19.58 2.86
C PHE A 287 -11.08 18.33 2.27
N VAL A 288 -11.20 17.22 2.99
CA VAL A 288 -10.89 15.89 2.46
C VAL A 288 -12.11 15.35 1.73
N TYR A 289 -11.94 14.88 0.49
CA TYR A 289 -13.02 14.29 -0.32
C TYR A 289 -12.96 12.75 -0.38
N PHE A 290 -11.97 12.15 0.29
CA PHE A 290 -11.90 10.70 0.46
C PHE A 290 -12.98 10.21 1.42
N GLY A 291 -13.33 8.92 1.30
CA GLY A 291 -14.33 8.34 2.19
C GLY A 291 -13.93 8.45 3.67
N ILE A 292 -14.87 8.87 4.50
CA ILE A 292 -14.68 9.09 5.94
C ILE A 292 -14.52 7.78 6.76
N GLY A 293 -14.81 6.61 6.16
CA GLY A 293 -14.80 5.33 6.86
C GLY A 293 -13.47 5.00 7.55
N PRO A 294 -12.32 5.06 6.86
CA PRO A 294 -11.02 4.84 7.49
C PRO A 294 -10.71 5.83 8.60
N GLU A 295 -11.13 7.07 8.44
CA GLU A 295 -10.98 8.12 9.44
C GLU A 295 -11.65 7.73 10.76
N LEU A 296 -12.93 7.38 10.71
CA LEU A 296 -13.73 7.06 11.89
C LEU A 296 -13.28 5.78 12.60
N VAL A 297 -12.70 4.83 11.86
CA VAL A 297 -12.30 3.52 12.43
C VAL A 297 -10.86 3.51 12.90
N PHE A 298 -9.95 4.19 12.20
CA PHE A 298 -8.52 4.08 12.44
C PHE A 298 -7.86 5.39 12.89
N TYR A 299 -7.93 6.44 12.06
CA TYR A 299 -7.12 7.63 12.27
C TYR A 299 -7.60 8.50 13.44
N LEU A 300 -8.87 8.86 13.47
CA LEU A 300 -9.42 9.68 14.54
C LEU A 300 -9.31 9.01 15.92
N PRO A 301 -9.71 7.72 16.11
CA PRO A 301 -9.55 7.08 17.43
C PRO A 301 -8.08 7.00 17.85
N TYR A 302 -7.17 6.69 16.93
CA TYR A 302 -5.74 6.63 17.24
C TYR A 302 -5.21 8.01 17.65
N PHE A 303 -5.55 9.05 16.90
CA PHE A 303 -5.14 10.44 17.20
C PHE A 303 -5.67 10.93 18.56
N LEU A 304 -6.95 10.65 18.87
CA LEU A 304 -7.55 11.02 20.16
C LEU A 304 -6.89 10.33 21.36
N ILE A 305 -6.37 9.12 21.18
CA ILE A 305 -5.72 8.35 22.25
C ILE A 305 -4.24 8.71 22.39
N THR A 306 -3.53 8.89 21.29
CA THR A 306 -2.06 9.00 21.29
C THR A 306 -1.54 10.42 21.08
N GLY A 307 -2.36 11.31 20.49
CA GLY A 307 -1.95 12.64 20.05
C GLY A 307 -1.00 12.63 18.85
N THR A 308 -0.81 11.46 18.20
CA THR A 308 0.11 11.29 17.06
C THR A 308 -0.62 10.73 15.84
N HIS A 309 -0.01 10.84 14.66
CA HIS A 309 -0.59 10.35 13.41
C HIS A 309 -0.37 8.84 13.22
N LEU A 310 -1.39 8.15 12.71
CA LEU A 310 -1.34 6.71 12.43
C LEU A 310 -0.69 6.47 11.06
N PRO A 311 0.41 5.69 10.97
CA PRO A 311 0.99 5.31 9.67
C PRO A 311 0.05 4.47 8.82
N ASN A 312 -0.09 4.79 7.52
CA ASN A 312 -0.99 4.11 6.57
C ASN A 312 -0.82 2.57 6.47
N PRO A 313 0.39 1.98 6.62
CA PRO A 313 0.54 0.54 6.62
C PRO A 313 -0.29 -0.19 7.70
N ILE A 314 -0.54 0.45 8.85
CA ILE A 314 -1.28 -0.19 9.97
C ILE A 314 -2.75 -0.44 9.63
N PRO A 315 -3.55 0.54 9.17
CA PRO A 315 -4.91 0.30 8.70
C PRO A 315 -5.00 -0.75 7.60
N ILE A 316 -4.03 -0.74 6.67
CA ILE A 316 -3.96 -1.72 5.57
C ILE A 316 -3.69 -3.12 6.13
N MET A 317 -2.74 -3.28 7.06
CA MET A 317 -2.43 -4.56 7.68
C MET A 317 -3.65 -5.16 8.41
N ILE A 318 -4.39 -4.34 9.14
CA ILE A 318 -5.60 -4.77 9.85
C ILE A 318 -6.68 -5.17 8.83
N SER A 319 -6.96 -4.31 7.87
CA SER A 319 -8.02 -4.54 6.87
C SER A 319 -7.74 -5.77 6.01
N GLU A 320 -6.48 -5.99 5.58
CA GLU A 320 -6.09 -7.16 4.79
C GLU A 320 -6.23 -8.45 5.60
N THR A 321 -5.82 -8.43 6.88
CA THR A 321 -6.01 -9.59 7.76
C THR A 321 -7.50 -9.95 7.86
N PHE A 322 -8.36 -8.96 8.05
CA PHE A 322 -9.81 -9.14 8.04
C PHE A 322 -10.32 -9.66 6.70
N PHE A 323 -9.82 -9.13 5.58
CA PHE A 323 -10.18 -9.60 4.25
C PHE A 323 -9.83 -11.08 4.05
N ILE A 324 -8.59 -11.48 4.35
CA ILE A 324 -8.16 -12.88 4.23
C ILE A 324 -9.05 -13.81 5.05
N LEU A 325 -9.31 -13.49 6.32
CA LEU A 325 -10.18 -14.27 7.18
C LEU A 325 -11.62 -14.34 6.64
N GLY A 326 -12.14 -13.21 6.18
CA GLY A 326 -13.47 -13.10 5.58
C GLY A 326 -13.64 -13.98 4.35
N VAL A 327 -12.64 -14.03 3.46
CA VAL A 327 -12.65 -14.88 2.25
C VAL A 327 -12.77 -16.35 2.63
N PHE A 328 -11.96 -16.84 3.58
CA PHE A 328 -12.05 -18.25 4.00
C PHE A 328 -13.40 -18.58 4.62
N LEU A 329 -13.94 -17.72 5.46
CA LEU A 329 -15.25 -17.88 6.08
C LEU A 329 -16.40 -17.85 5.05
N PHE A 330 -16.29 -16.97 4.08
CA PHE A 330 -17.27 -16.86 3.01
C PHE A 330 -17.33 -18.12 2.14
N PHE A 331 -16.19 -18.65 1.70
CA PHE A 331 -16.15 -19.89 0.94
C PHE A 331 -16.54 -21.11 1.78
N GLU A 332 -16.20 -21.14 3.07
CA GLU A 332 -16.69 -22.20 3.98
C GLU A 332 -18.23 -22.19 4.03
N GLU A 333 -18.85 -21.01 4.16
CA GLU A 333 -20.31 -20.89 4.21
C GLU A 333 -20.97 -21.29 2.88
N ILE A 334 -20.39 -20.92 1.75
CA ILE A 334 -20.86 -21.37 0.41
C ILE A 334 -20.86 -22.90 0.32
N VAL A 335 -19.77 -23.55 0.72
CA VAL A 335 -19.64 -25.01 0.66
C VAL A 335 -20.65 -25.70 1.59
N ILE A 336 -20.90 -25.13 2.76
CA ILE A 336 -21.89 -25.67 3.70
C ILE A 336 -23.30 -25.59 3.12
N ARG A 337 -23.68 -24.46 2.54
CA ARG A 337 -25.06 -24.17 2.13
C ARG A 337 -25.43 -24.75 0.79
N TYR A 338 -24.64 -24.47 -0.23
CA TYR A 338 -25.00 -24.80 -1.61
C TYR A 338 -24.52 -26.18 -2.03
N TYR A 339 -23.43 -26.66 -1.43
CA TYR A 339 -22.85 -27.96 -1.79
C TYR A 339 -23.03 -29.03 -0.74
N GLN A 340 -23.77 -28.76 0.34
CA GLN A 340 -24.02 -29.74 1.42
C GLN A 340 -22.74 -30.41 1.95
N ARG A 341 -21.63 -29.68 1.96
CA ARG A 341 -20.28 -30.15 2.33
C ARG A 341 -19.74 -31.28 1.46
N LYS A 342 -20.22 -31.45 0.24
CA LYS A 342 -19.76 -32.49 -0.69
C LYS A 342 -18.47 -32.14 -1.43
N ILE A 343 -18.10 -30.84 -1.44
CA ILE A 343 -16.87 -30.36 -2.09
C ILE A 343 -15.65 -30.78 -1.27
N PRO A 344 -14.55 -31.21 -1.92
CA PRO A 344 -13.29 -31.44 -1.24
C PRO A 344 -12.75 -30.14 -0.58
N LEU A 345 -12.17 -30.28 0.61
CA LEU A 345 -11.58 -29.15 1.33
C LEU A 345 -10.53 -28.42 0.48
N GLY A 346 -9.72 -29.18 -0.27
CA GLY A 346 -8.69 -28.60 -1.14
C GLY A 346 -9.22 -27.65 -2.19
N LEU A 347 -10.41 -27.91 -2.78
CA LEU A 347 -11.02 -27.01 -3.75
C LEU A 347 -11.47 -25.71 -3.09
N SER A 348 -12.04 -25.77 -1.88
CA SER A 348 -12.41 -24.57 -1.13
C SER A 348 -11.18 -23.72 -0.78
N LEU A 349 -10.10 -24.34 -0.31
CA LEU A 349 -8.85 -23.64 -0.02
C LEU A 349 -8.24 -23.01 -1.28
N LEU A 350 -8.28 -23.72 -2.42
CA LEU A 350 -7.78 -23.21 -3.70
C LEU A 350 -8.57 -21.98 -4.16
N LEU A 351 -9.92 -22.05 -4.10
CA LEU A 351 -10.77 -20.91 -4.48
C LEU A 351 -10.57 -19.71 -3.58
N SER A 352 -10.47 -19.94 -2.24
CA SER A 352 -10.14 -18.87 -1.30
C SER A 352 -8.79 -18.23 -1.62
N SER A 353 -7.76 -19.04 -1.85
CA SER A 353 -6.41 -18.55 -2.21
C SER A 353 -6.42 -17.80 -3.53
N ALA A 354 -7.11 -18.31 -4.55
CA ALA A 354 -7.22 -17.64 -5.85
C ALA A 354 -7.93 -16.28 -5.72
N THR A 355 -8.97 -16.19 -4.88
CA THR A 355 -9.66 -14.92 -4.62
C THR A 355 -8.73 -13.92 -3.92
N ILE A 356 -7.99 -14.34 -2.89
CA ILE A 356 -7.05 -13.47 -2.16
C ILE A 356 -5.95 -12.97 -3.11
N LEU A 357 -5.30 -13.87 -3.84
CA LEU A 357 -4.20 -13.52 -4.73
C LEU A 357 -4.66 -12.71 -5.96
N GLY A 358 -5.88 -12.95 -6.44
CA GLY A 358 -6.46 -12.25 -7.59
C GLY A 358 -7.15 -10.92 -7.26
N SER A 359 -7.35 -10.60 -5.98
CA SER A 359 -8.08 -9.38 -5.56
C SER A 359 -7.31 -8.06 -5.76
N GLY A 360 -6.00 -8.12 -6.01
CA GLY A 360 -5.14 -6.95 -6.01
C GLY A 360 -4.65 -6.50 -4.63
N ALA A 361 -5.06 -7.18 -3.54
CA ALA A 361 -4.70 -6.82 -2.18
C ALA A 361 -3.18 -6.79 -1.94
N PHE A 362 -2.43 -7.71 -2.54
CA PHE A 362 -0.96 -7.70 -2.48
C PHE A 362 -0.31 -6.51 -3.21
N PHE A 363 -0.96 -6.00 -4.26
CA PHE A 363 -0.51 -4.78 -4.92
C PHE A 363 -0.71 -3.57 -3.98
N ILE A 364 -1.86 -3.50 -3.31
CA ILE A 364 -2.16 -2.48 -2.28
C ILE A 364 -1.13 -2.52 -1.15
N ALA A 365 -0.79 -3.72 -0.66
CA ALA A 365 0.24 -3.90 0.36
C ALA A 365 1.61 -3.39 -0.06
N ARG A 366 1.97 -3.55 -1.33
CA ARG A 366 3.24 -3.07 -1.87
C ARG A 366 3.36 -1.55 -1.87
N ARG A 367 2.22 -0.86 -1.99
CA ARG A 367 2.11 0.59 -2.02
C ARG A 367 1.02 1.06 -1.04
N PRO A 368 1.31 1.06 0.26
CA PRO A 368 0.35 1.41 1.31
C PRO A 368 0.18 2.93 1.44
N ASP A 369 -0.29 3.55 0.36
CA ASP A 369 -0.59 4.98 0.32
C ASP A 369 -2.02 5.27 0.82
N ILE A 370 -2.35 6.55 0.89
CA ILE A 370 -3.65 7.04 1.35
C ILE A 370 -4.83 6.52 0.52
N TYR A 371 -4.65 6.32 -0.79
CA TYR A 371 -5.70 5.77 -1.67
C TYR A 371 -5.96 4.30 -1.39
N SER A 372 -4.94 3.58 -0.96
CA SER A 372 -4.96 2.15 -0.68
C SER A 372 -5.78 1.81 0.56
N VAL A 373 -5.77 2.69 1.57
CA VAL A 373 -6.47 2.45 2.85
C VAL A 373 -7.99 2.25 2.68
N PRO A 374 -8.75 3.19 2.05
CA PRO A 374 -10.18 3.02 1.88
C PRO A 374 -10.56 1.88 0.93
N ILE A 375 -9.70 1.55 -0.04
CA ILE A 375 -9.93 0.42 -0.94
C ILE A 375 -9.83 -0.90 -0.15
N MET A 376 -8.77 -1.05 0.65
CA MET A 376 -8.55 -2.30 1.39
C MET A 376 -9.62 -2.51 2.47
N MET A 377 -9.98 -1.44 3.19
CA MET A 377 -11.06 -1.49 4.16
C MET A 377 -12.41 -1.82 3.49
N GLY A 378 -12.70 -1.22 2.33
CA GLY A 378 -13.90 -1.51 1.55
C GLY A 378 -13.98 -2.96 1.09
N LEU A 379 -12.87 -3.56 0.63
CA LEU A 379 -12.80 -4.98 0.28
C LEU A 379 -13.07 -5.88 1.49
N ALA A 380 -12.45 -5.55 2.64
CA ALA A 380 -12.68 -6.29 3.88
C ALA A 380 -14.16 -6.25 4.31
N LEU A 381 -14.75 -5.08 4.34
CA LEU A 381 -16.17 -4.90 4.69
C LEU A 381 -17.10 -5.62 3.72
N THR A 382 -16.81 -5.57 2.42
CA THR A 382 -17.60 -6.25 1.39
C THR A 382 -17.62 -7.76 1.63
N ILE A 383 -16.46 -8.40 1.83
CA ILE A 383 -16.43 -9.86 2.02
C ILE A 383 -17.10 -10.29 3.32
N TRP A 384 -16.95 -9.51 4.40
CA TRP A 384 -17.63 -9.77 5.66
C TRP A 384 -19.14 -9.55 5.55
N GLY A 385 -19.59 -8.51 4.83
CA GLY A 385 -21.00 -8.28 4.54
C GLY A 385 -21.62 -9.45 3.80
N LEU A 386 -20.99 -9.91 2.72
CA LEU A 386 -21.43 -11.07 1.95
C LEU A 386 -21.44 -12.36 2.78
N PHE A 387 -20.41 -12.61 3.58
CA PHE A 387 -20.36 -13.74 4.50
C PHE A 387 -21.51 -13.72 5.49
N LEU A 388 -21.74 -12.58 6.15
CA LEU A 388 -22.79 -12.43 7.14
C LEU A 388 -24.19 -12.52 6.52
N TRP A 389 -24.40 -12.01 5.33
CA TRP A 389 -25.65 -12.19 4.59
C TRP A 389 -25.93 -13.66 4.31
N LEU A 390 -24.95 -14.41 3.82
CA LEU A 390 -25.10 -15.85 3.65
C LEU A 390 -25.38 -16.54 4.98
N LYS A 391 -24.64 -16.19 6.02
CA LYS A 391 -24.77 -16.79 7.35
C LYS A 391 -26.09 -16.44 8.02
N SER A 392 -26.76 -15.35 7.63
CA SER A 392 -28.04 -14.96 8.21
C SER A 392 -29.15 -15.98 7.94
N ARG A 393 -29.09 -16.72 6.81
CA ARG A 393 -30.07 -17.72 6.45
C ARG A 393 -29.96 -18.95 7.36
N GLN A 394 -31.04 -19.31 8.01
CA GLN A 394 -31.14 -20.48 8.92
C GLN A 394 -31.56 -21.76 8.16
N THR A 395 -31.56 -22.88 8.84
CA THR A 395 -31.93 -24.19 8.26
C THR A 395 -33.41 -24.28 7.90
N ASP A 396 -34.27 -23.55 8.58
CA ASP A 396 -35.69 -23.43 8.35
C ASP A 396 -36.07 -22.38 7.27
N GLN A 397 -35.08 -21.89 6.54
CA GLN A 397 -35.19 -20.83 5.53
C GLN A 397 -35.48 -19.43 6.11
N SER A 398 -35.65 -19.26 7.42
CA SER A 398 -35.78 -17.94 8.03
C SER A 398 -34.42 -17.18 8.03
N LEU A 399 -34.48 -15.86 8.21
CA LEU A 399 -33.28 -15.04 8.35
C LEU A 399 -33.07 -14.63 9.80
N ASN A 400 -31.83 -14.80 10.27
CA ASN A 400 -31.41 -14.25 11.56
C ASN A 400 -31.24 -12.73 11.43
N CYS A 401 -32.14 -11.98 12.06
CA CYS A 401 -32.19 -10.52 11.97
C CYS A 401 -30.88 -9.84 12.44
N LYS A 402 -30.24 -10.34 13.50
CA LYS A 402 -28.98 -9.76 14.01
C LYS A 402 -27.86 -9.91 13.00
N THR A 403 -27.69 -11.11 12.47
CA THR A 403 -26.62 -11.38 11.47
C THR A 403 -26.88 -10.65 10.18
N LEU A 404 -28.13 -10.57 9.73
CA LEU A 404 -28.54 -9.79 8.57
C LEU A 404 -28.22 -8.30 8.74
N PHE A 405 -28.58 -7.72 9.90
CA PHE A 405 -28.30 -6.32 10.23
C PHE A 405 -26.80 -6.01 10.23
N ILE A 406 -25.98 -6.83 10.90
CA ILE A 406 -24.52 -6.63 10.95
C ILE A 406 -23.92 -6.73 9.55
N GLY A 407 -24.34 -7.72 8.74
CA GLY A 407 -23.89 -7.83 7.34
C GLY A 407 -24.24 -6.60 6.51
N SER A 408 -25.46 -6.07 6.71
CA SER A 408 -25.91 -4.84 6.05
C SER A 408 -25.17 -3.60 6.55
N CYS A 409 -24.79 -3.53 7.83
CA CYS A 409 -23.90 -2.49 8.33
C CYS A 409 -22.54 -2.51 7.64
N CYS A 410 -21.94 -3.70 7.48
CA CYS A 410 -20.68 -3.83 6.74
C CYS A 410 -20.82 -3.31 5.30
N MET A 411 -21.88 -3.77 4.59
CA MET A 411 -22.10 -3.38 3.19
C MET A 411 -22.44 -1.89 3.02
N ALA A 412 -23.21 -1.32 3.93
CA ALA A 412 -23.54 0.10 3.90
C ALA A 412 -22.30 0.96 4.19
N PHE A 413 -21.48 0.56 5.18
CA PHE A 413 -20.26 1.28 5.56
C PHE A 413 -19.17 1.27 4.47
N VAL A 414 -19.26 0.36 3.50
CA VAL A 414 -18.42 0.39 2.28
C VAL A 414 -18.54 1.72 1.54
N ALA A 415 -19.76 2.34 1.52
CA ALA A 415 -19.96 3.66 0.91
C ALA A 415 -19.12 4.75 1.57
N ALA A 416 -18.93 4.66 2.89
CA ALA A 416 -18.07 5.59 3.65
C ALA A 416 -16.57 5.36 3.38
N CYS A 417 -16.18 4.24 2.76
CA CYS A 417 -14.81 4.00 2.31
C CYS A 417 -14.60 4.47 0.87
N ARG A 418 -15.36 3.88 -0.05
CA ARG A 418 -15.35 4.18 -1.49
C ARG A 418 -16.77 4.00 -2.04
N PRO A 419 -17.47 5.08 -2.41
CA PRO A 419 -18.87 5.00 -2.84
C PRO A 419 -19.12 4.00 -3.97
N GLN A 420 -18.17 3.84 -4.89
CA GLN A 420 -18.30 2.92 -6.03
C GLN A 420 -18.40 1.45 -5.61
N LEU A 421 -17.78 1.07 -4.49
CA LEU A 421 -17.81 -0.32 -4.01
C LEU A 421 -19.16 -0.74 -3.47
N ILE A 422 -20.08 0.21 -3.20
CA ILE A 422 -21.46 -0.09 -2.78
C ILE A 422 -22.21 -0.93 -3.83
N LEU A 423 -21.76 -0.91 -5.08
CA LEU A 423 -22.31 -1.76 -6.14
C LEU A 423 -22.27 -3.25 -5.79
N GLY A 424 -21.32 -3.67 -4.92
CA GLY A 424 -21.31 -5.02 -4.36
C GLY A 424 -22.60 -5.40 -3.61
N SER A 425 -23.37 -4.41 -3.13
CA SER A 425 -24.67 -4.63 -2.48
C SER A 425 -25.72 -5.20 -3.41
N PHE A 426 -25.58 -5.06 -4.74
CA PHE A 426 -26.48 -5.70 -5.69
C PHE A 426 -26.47 -7.23 -5.62
N LEU A 427 -25.43 -7.84 -5.07
CA LEU A 427 -25.40 -9.28 -4.80
C LEU A 427 -26.49 -9.71 -3.79
N ALA A 428 -27.06 -8.78 -3.01
CA ALA A 428 -28.23 -9.03 -2.16
C ALA A 428 -29.40 -9.59 -2.96
N PHE A 429 -29.61 -9.16 -4.20
CA PHE A 429 -30.66 -9.68 -5.06
C PHE A 429 -30.52 -11.18 -5.32
N LEU A 430 -29.31 -11.70 -5.42
CA LEU A 430 -29.06 -13.12 -5.58
C LEU A 430 -29.27 -13.89 -4.26
N PHE A 431 -28.83 -13.32 -3.15
CA PHE A 431 -28.90 -13.99 -1.85
C PHE A 431 -30.29 -14.02 -1.23
N PHE A 432 -31.11 -12.98 -1.49
CA PHE A 432 -32.42 -12.79 -0.89
C PHE A 432 -33.55 -12.83 -1.92
N LEU A 433 -33.33 -13.46 -3.09
CA LEU A 433 -34.32 -13.59 -4.15
C LEU A 433 -35.65 -14.22 -3.67
N PRO A 434 -35.67 -15.26 -2.79
CA PRO A 434 -36.92 -15.81 -2.29
C PRO A 434 -37.76 -14.79 -1.50
N GLU A 435 -37.12 -14.05 -0.60
CA GLU A 435 -37.75 -13.02 0.22
C GLU A 435 -38.26 -11.85 -0.62
N LEU A 436 -37.47 -11.45 -1.63
CA LEU A 436 -37.86 -10.37 -2.56
C LEU A 436 -39.04 -10.74 -3.43
N LYS A 437 -39.17 -12.01 -3.85
CA LYS A 437 -40.33 -12.48 -4.60
C LYS A 437 -41.59 -12.49 -3.77
N ASN A 438 -41.47 -12.67 -2.46
CA ASN A 438 -42.61 -12.80 -1.53
C ASN A 438 -42.72 -11.61 -0.57
N LEU A 439 -42.49 -10.38 -1.05
CA LEU A 439 -42.53 -9.15 -0.23
C LEU A 439 -43.91 -8.84 0.39
N ARG A 440 -44.98 -9.52 -0.03
CA ARG A 440 -46.31 -9.39 0.59
C ARG A 440 -46.38 -9.96 1.99
N GLU A 441 -45.46 -10.85 2.34
CA GLU A 441 -45.33 -11.41 3.69
C GLU A 441 -44.72 -10.39 4.65
N LYS A 442 -45.39 -10.14 5.76
CA LYS A 442 -44.91 -9.18 6.79
C LYS A 442 -43.49 -9.50 7.27
N GLN A 443 -43.15 -10.80 7.35
CA GLN A 443 -41.80 -11.24 7.77
C GLN A 443 -40.72 -10.78 6.77
N ASN A 444 -40.98 -10.90 5.46
CA ASN A 444 -40.05 -10.49 4.41
C ASN A 444 -39.91 -8.97 4.34
N GLN A 445 -40.98 -8.22 4.60
CA GLN A 445 -40.93 -6.75 4.75
C GLN A 445 -40.03 -6.36 5.94
N LYS A 446 -40.14 -7.07 7.08
CA LYS A 446 -39.27 -6.85 8.23
C LYS A 446 -37.79 -7.11 7.87
N TYR A 447 -37.48 -8.19 7.16
CA TYR A 447 -36.12 -8.47 6.73
C TYR A 447 -35.56 -7.38 5.81
N LEU A 448 -36.37 -6.91 4.85
CA LEU A 448 -36.01 -5.82 3.96
C LEU A 448 -35.70 -4.52 4.74
N MET A 449 -36.58 -4.16 5.68
CA MET A 449 -36.32 -2.97 6.54
C MET A 449 -35.03 -3.10 7.33
N ILE A 450 -34.76 -4.26 7.92
CA ILE A 450 -33.52 -4.53 8.66
C ILE A 450 -32.30 -4.42 7.74
N ALA A 451 -32.39 -4.92 6.52
CA ALA A 451 -31.30 -4.85 5.56
C ALA A 451 -31.04 -3.43 5.05
N LEU A 452 -32.07 -2.60 4.87
CA LEU A 452 -31.95 -1.24 4.34
C LEU A 452 -31.61 -0.18 5.39
N LEU A 453 -31.99 -0.41 6.67
CA LEU A 453 -31.78 0.56 7.74
C LEU A 453 -30.35 1.10 7.84
N PRO A 454 -29.28 0.27 7.77
CA PRO A 454 -27.91 0.78 7.82
C PRO A 454 -27.56 1.73 6.67
N TYR A 455 -28.13 1.50 5.48
CA TYR A 455 -27.88 2.39 4.33
C TYR A 455 -28.52 3.76 4.52
N VAL A 456 -29.73 3.79 5.11
CA VAL A 456 -30.38 5.06 5.45
C VAL A 456 -29.57 5.83 6.49
N ILE A 457 -29.06 5.15 7.52
CA ILE A 457 -28.26 5.78 8.58
C ILE A 457 -26.95 6.37 8.02
N ILE A 458 -26.29 5.69 7.07
CA ILE A 458 -25.03 6.15 6.50
C ILE A 458 -25.24 7.25 5.45
N ALA A 459 -26.40 7.27 4.80
CA ALA A 459 -26.75 8.31 3.82
C ALA A 459 -27.25 9.61 4.46
N ALA A 460 -27.72 9.57 5.72
CA ALA A 460 -28.18 10.74 6.50
C ALA A 460 -27.01 11.50 7.14
#